data_16d2ea3915d7598c7ea3d58803bbfe5f
#
_entry.id   16d2ea3915d7598c7ea3d58803bbfe5f
#
_cell.length_a   1.000
_cell.length_b   1.000
_cell.length_c   1.000
_cell.angle_alpha   90.00
_cell.angle_beta   90.00
_cell.angle_gamma   90.00
#
_symmetry.space_group_name_H-M   'P 1'
#
loop_
_entity.id
_entity.type
_entity.pdbx_description
1 polymer ?
#
loop_
_entity_poly.entity_id
_entity_poly.type
_entity_poly.pdbx_seq_one_letter_code
_entity_poly.pdbx_strand_id
1 'polypeptide(L)'
;MNKIIYILLIAFAFGSCSEYQKALKSDDLAVKTKLAADYYESGKYKKTIALLEQASPSLRGKPNAEKIFYMLSKSYYETEQYYLAGYAFESFASNYPKSEKREEAAFLGAKCFYTKSPRYSLDQTDTYKALEKLQSFIDTYPKSDYMPMANVLVKELTDKLEKKAFEIAKQYNSIAEYYRDFNAPIKVLDIFLADYPGTKYKEDALYYKFDTLYQYALNSVDSKKQERLTNAKMAYETLIKFRSDTKYKDTADKQLVEIERELTQYSNN
;
A
#
# COMPACT_ATOMS: atom_id res chain seq x y z
N MET A 1 38.10 41.35 18.30
CA MET A 1 36.97 41.46 17.35
C MET A 1 36.08 40.22 17.29
N ASN A 2 36.61 38.99 17.27
CA ASN A 2 35.80 37.78 17.12
C ASN A 2 34.84 37.48 18.29
N LYS A 3 35.18 37.81 19.54
CA LYS A 3 34.31 37.56 20.71
C LYS A 3 33.01 38.39 20.70
N ILE A 4 33.08 39.62 20.22
CA ILE A 4 31.90 40.52 20.12
C ILE A 4 30.94 40.05 19.01
N ILE A 5 31.47 39.49 17.92
CA ILE A 5 30.65 38.90 16.84
C ILE A 5 29.90 37.66 17.32
N TYR A 6 30.54 36.81 18.12
CA TYR A 6 29.88 35.63 18.72
C TYR A 6 28.80 36.02 19.75
N ILE A 7 29.00 37.04 20.55
CA ILE A 7 28.00 37.55 21.51
C ILE A 7 26.80 38.16 20.76
N LEU A 8 27.01 38.88 19.64
CA LEU A 8 25.94 39.42 18.78
C LEU A 8 25.16 38.31 18.08
N LEU A 9 25.81 37.27 17.56
CA LEU A 9 25.14 36.09 16.97
C LEU A 9 24.30 35.33 18.00
N ILE A 10 24.78 35.16 19.23
CA ILE A 10 24.04 34.53 20.32
C ILE A 10 22.83 35.38 20.72
N ALA A 11 22.97 36.71 20.82
CA ALA A 11 21.86 37.61 21.16
C ALA A 11 20.74 37.60 20.10
N PHE A 12 21.07 37.46 18.80
CA PHE A 12 20.09 37.32 17.72
C PHE A 12 19.32 36.00 17.78
N ALA A 13 19.96 34.89 18.23
CA ALA A 13 19.31 33.60 18.42
C ALA A 13 18.26 33.60 19.56
N PHE A 14 18.45 34.39 20.60
CA PHE A 14 17.51 34.51 21.73
C PHE A 14 16.29 35.38 21.40
N GLY A 15 16.39 36.35 20.50
CA GLY A 15 15.27 37.21 20.09
C GLY A 15 14.12 36.48 19.40
N SER A 16 14.43 35.55 18.49
CA SER A 16 13.44 34.74 17.76
C SER A 16 12.66 33.76 18.65
N CYS A 17 13.29 33.27 19.72
CA CYS A 17 12.63 32.37 20.69
C CYS A 17 11.57 33.12 21.52
N SER A 18 11.70 34.43 21.72
CA SER A 18 10.80 35.23 22.55
C SER A 18 9.44 35.51 21.88
N GLU A 19 9.39 35.76 20.56
CA GLU A 19 8.12 36.03 19.83
C GLU A 19 7.26 34.77 19.72
N TYR A 20 7.89 33.63 19.40
CA TYR A 20 7.19 32.36 19.33
C TYR A 20 6.59 31.98 20.68
N GLN A 21 7.33 32.12 21.76
CA GLN A 21 6.84 31.82 23.10
C GLN A 21 5.71 32.78 23.53
N LYS A 22 5.79 34.05 23.15
CA LYS A 22 4.70 35.03 23.39
C LYS A 22 3.43 34.62 22.62
N ALA A 23 3.58 34.26 21.34
CA ALA A 23 2.43 33.85 20.51
C ALA A 23 1.79 32.55 21.03
N LEU A 24 2.57 31.56 21.48
CA LEU A 24 2.01 30.32 22.07
C LEU A 24 1.15 30.59 23.32
N LYS A 25 1.54 31.57 24.13
CA LYS A 25 0.83 31.97 25.36
C LYS A 25 -0.30 32.98 25.14
N SER A 26 -0.35 33.61 23.97
CA SER A 26 -1.38 34.59 23.63
C SER A 26 -2.73 33.92 23.38
N ASP A 27 -3.82 34.54 23.82
CA ASP A 27 -5.19 34.15 23.44
C ASP A 27 -5.64 34.82 22.12
N ASP A 28 -4.81 35.73 21.59
CA ASP A 28 -5.12 36.45 20.33
C ASP A 28 -4.86 35.52 19.12
N LEU A 29 -5.95 35.15 18.47
CA LEU A 29 -5.92 34.33 17.26
C LEU A 29 -5.21 35.02 16.08
N ALA A 30 -5.30 36.36 16.00
CA ALA A 30 -4.65 37.11 14.92
C ALA A 30 -3.12 37.07 15.04
N VAL A 31 -2.61 37.19 16.27
CA VAL A 31 -1.16 37.04 16.56
C VAL A 31 -0.68 35.64 16.19
N LYS A 32 -1.43 34.58 16.62
CA LYS A 32 -1.06 33.18 16.33
C LYS A 32 -1.06 32.89 14.84
N THR A 33 -2.12 33.27 14.12
CA THR A 33 -2.26 32.94 12.70
C THR A 33 -1.30 33.73 11.82
N LYS A 34 -1.02 34.99 12.16
CA LYS A 34 -0.01 35.78 11.46
C LYS A 34 1.37 35.16 11.57
N LEU A 35 1.83 34.91 12.80
CA LEU A 35 3.14 34.32 13.03
C LEU A 35 3.25 32.90 12.46
N ALA A 36 2.17 32.12 12.50
CA ALA A 36 2.11 30.81 11.87
C ALA A 36 2.30 30.90 10.34
N ALA A 37 1.71 31.92 9.68
CA ALA A 37 1.91 32.15 8.26
C ALA A 37 3.38 32.50 7.95
N ASP A 38 3.99 33.38 8.74
CA ASP A 38 5.43 33.75 8.57
C ASP A 38 6.34 32.51 8.75
N TYR A 39 6.02 31.63 9.69
CA TYR A 39 6.74 30.37 9.88
C TYR A 39 6.49 29.38 8.75
N TYR A 40 5.29 29.29 8.22
CA TYR A 40 4.96 28.45 7.07
C TYR A 40 5.77 28.86 5.85
N GLU A 41 5.77 30.16 5.49
CA GLU A 41 6.54 30.69 4.36
C GLU A 41 8.06 30.48 4.53
N SER A 42 8.54 30.45 5.76
CA SER A 42 9.96 30.17 6.08
C SER A 42 10.27 28.69 6.27
N GLY A 43 9.33 27.76 5.99
CA GLY A 43 9.53 26.31 6.10
C GLY A 43 9.63 25.78 7.54
N LYS A 44 9.25 26.60 8.53
CA LYS A 44 9.28 26.23 9.94
C LYS A 44 8.00 25.50 10.37
N TYR A 45 7.62 24.44 9.63
CA TYR A 45 6.34 23.75 9.73
C TYR A 45 5.99 23.25 11.14
N LYS A 46 6.96 22.78 11.93
CA LYS A 46 6.71 22.36 13.32
C LYS A 46 6.21 23.51 14.20
N LYS A 47 6.71 24.74 14.00
CA LYS A 47 6.23 25.92 14.71
C LYS A 47 4.87 26.37 14.20
N THR A 48 4.63 26.27 12.90
CA THR A 48 3.33 26.52 12.28
C THR A 48 2.26 25.59 12.88
N ILE A 49 2.53 24.30 12.95
CA ILE A 49 1.61 23.30 13.53
C ILE A 49 1.24 23.68 14.95
N ALA A 50 2.24 23.92 15.83
CA ALA A 50 2.00 24.21 17.23
C ALA A 50 1.12 25.46 17.46
N LEU A 51 1.24 26.48 16.61
CA LEU A 51 0.40 27.67 16.68
C LEU A 51 -1.00 27.42 16.13
N LEU A 52 -1.09 26.71 14.99
CA LEU A 52 -2.37 26.48 14.32
C LEU A 52 -3.23 25.42 15.01
N GLU A 53 -2.65 24.41 15.65
CA GLU A 53 -3.42 23.46 16.48
C GLU A 53 -4.15 24.18 17.62
N GLN A 54 -3.51 25.17 18.26
CA GLN A 54 -4.16 25.95 19.29
C GLN A 54 -5.24 26.91 18.75
N ALA A 55 -5.03 27.46 17.55
CA ALA A 55 -5.94 28.43 16.96
C ALA A 55 -7.12 27.78 16.21
N SER A 56 -6.93 26.62 15.60
CA SER A 56 -7.86 25.99 14.66
C SER A 56 -9.27 25.73 15.23
N PRO A 57 -9.47 25.29 16.49
CA PRO A 57 -10.82 25.08 17.02
C PRO A 57 -11.68 26.35 16.98
N SER A 58 -11.07 27.50 17.25
CA SER A 58 -11.76 28.80 17.31
C SER A 58 -11.91 29.48 15.95
N LEU A 59 -11.32 28.91 14.89
CA LEU A 59 -11.32 29.50 13.54
C LEU A 59 -12.40 28.92 12.62
N ARG A 60 -13.05 27.83 13.00
CA ARG A 60 -14.10 27.18 12.19
C ARG A 60 -15.21 28.18 11.87
N GLY A 61 -15.54 28.31 10.58
CA GLY A 61 -16.57 29.23 10.10
C GLY A 61 -16.16 30.70 10.05
N LYS A 62 -14.92 31.06 10.41
CA LYS A 62 -14.45 32.44 10.33
C LYS A 62 -13.82 32.75 8.95
N PRO A 63 -13.77 34.02 8.56
CA PRO A 63 -12.98 34.46 7.40
C PRO A 63 -11.53 33.95 7.52
N ASN A 64 -10.92 33.56 6.39
CA ASN A 64 -9.56 33.00 6.31
C ASN A 64 -9.36 31.60 6.93
N ALA A 65 -10.38 30.97 7.50
CA ALA A 65 -10.29 29.60 8.02
C ALA A 65 -9.77 28.62 6.95
N GLU A 66 -10.24 28.73 5.73
CA GLU A 66 -9.80 27.92 4.59
C GLU A 66 -8.27 27.93 4.45
N LYS A 67 -7.66 29.11 4.35
CA LYS A 67 -6.21 29.26 4.23
C LYS A 67 -5.47 28.60 5.40
N ILE A 68 -5.99 28.79 6.62
CA ILE A 68 -5.35 28.26 7.84
C ILE A 68 -5.42 26.73 7.89
N PHE A 69 -6.58 26.12 7.59
CA PHE A 69 -6.70 24.66 7.58
C PHE A 69 -5.89 24.00 6.48
N TYR A 70 -5.82 24.61 5.29
CA TYR A 70 -4.93 24.12 4.23
C TYR A 70 -3.45 24.19 4.65
N MET A 71 -3.04 25.33 5.24
CA MET A 71 -1.67 25.53 5.75
C MET A 71 -1.32 24.50 6.84
N LEU A 72 -2.24 24.19 7.74
CA LEU A 72 -2.05 23.17 8.76
C LEU A 72 -1.89 21.79 8.14
N SER A 73 -2.77 21.41 7.19
CA SER A 73 -2.70 20.14 6.48
C SER A 73 -1.37 19.97 5.73
N LYS A 74 -0.92 21.03 5.03
CA LYS A 74 0.39 21.05 4.37
C LYS A 74 1.54 20.95 5.37
N SER A 75 1.46 21.61 6.50
CA SER A 75 2.50 21.56 7.52
C SER A 75 2.66 20.14 8.11
N TYR A 76 1.56 19.42 8.34
CA TYR A 76 1.62 18.01 8.72
C TYR A 76 2.27 17.16 7.63
N TYR A 77 1.95 17.41 6.35
CA TYR A 77 2.54 16.70 5.22
C TYR A 77 4.04 16.92 5.14
N GLU A 78 4.49 18.17 5.21
CA GLU A 78 5.91 18.54 5.13
C GLU A 78 6.73 18.05 6.35
N THR A 79 6.06 17.74 7.45
CA THR A 79 6.68 17.14 8.65
C THR A 79 6.50 15.62 8.72
N GLU A 80 6.04 14.99 7.63
CA GLU A 80 5.84 13.54 7.49
C GLU A 80 4.84 12.93 8.49
N GLN A 81 3.98 13.76 9.08
CA GLN A 81 2.90 13.33 9.94
C GLN A 81 1.70 12.86 9.08
N TYR A 82 1.93 11.86 8.23
CA TYR A 82 1.03 11.49 7.14
C TYR A 82 -0.39 11.10 7.58
N TYR A 83 -0.59 10.45 8.72
CA TYR A 83 -1.94 10.17 9.21
C TYR A 83 -2.69 11.45 9.55
N LEU A 84 -2.05 12.39 10.27
CA LEU A 84 -2.66 13.69 10.58
C LEU A 84 -2.91 14.50 9.31
N ALA A 85 -1.92 14.55 8.41
CA ALA A 85 -2.05 15.22 7.12
C ALA A 85 -3.21 14.65 6.30
N GLY A 86 -3.32 13.32 6.20
CA GLY A 86 -4.37 12.66 5.44
C GLY A 86 -5.77 13.05 5.91
N TYR A 87 -6.04 12.94 7.20
CA TYR A 87 -7.33 13.35 7.77
C TYR A 87 -7.57 14.86 7.71
N ALA A 88 -6.52 15.68 7.89
CA ALA A 88 -6.65 17.13 7.78
C ALA A 88 -7.00 17.57 6.36
N PHE A 89 -6.39 16.97 5.34
CA PHE A 89 -6.71 17.22 3.94
C PHE A 89 -8.12 16.74 3.57
N GLU A 90 -8.54 15.55 4.02
CA GLU A 90 -9.92 15.06 3.81
C GLU A 90 -10.94 16.02 4.44
N SER A 91 -10.70 16.43 5.68
CA SER A 91 -11.54 17.41 6.38
C SER A 91 -11.59 18.74 5.63
N PHE A 92 -10.45 19.20 5.11
CA PHE A 92 -10.37 20.41 4.30
C PHE A 92 -11.22 20.28 3.03
N ALA A 93 -11.03 19.22 2.24
CA ALA A 93 -11.76 19.01 0.99
C ALA A 93 -13.28 18.89 1.19
N SER A 94 -13.71 18.34 2.34
CA SER A 94 -15.11 18.24 2.72
C SER A 94 -15.72 19.57 3.19
N ASN A 95 -14.98 20.32 4.03
CA ASN A 95 -15.49 21.56 4.64
C ASN A 95 -15.43 22.77 3.71
N TYR A 96 -14.55 22.75 2.70
CA TYR A 96 -14.36 23.85 1.74
C TYR A 96 -14.64 23.40 0.30
N PRO A 97 -15.90 23.02 -0.04
CA PRO A 97 -16.24 22.44 -1.35
C PRO A 97 -16.07 23.41 -2.53
N LYS A 98 -15.95 24.72 -2.26
CA LYS A 98 -15.73 25.76 -3.28
C LYS A 98 -14.27 26.22 -3.36
N SER A 99 -13.37 25.63 -2.57
CA SER A 99 -11.97 25.98 -2.55
C SER A 99 -11.28 25.56 -3.86
N GLU A 100 -10.45 26.42 -4.42
CA GLU A 100 -9.54 26.08 -5.51
C GLU A 100 -8.52 24.99 -5.10
N LYS A 101 -8.27 24.86 -3.79
CA LYS A 101 -7.37 23.85 -3.22
C LYS A 101 -8.05 22.52 -2.90
N ARG A 102 -9.37 22.38 -3.15
CA ARG A 102 -10.15 21.20 -2.79
C ARG A 102 -9.61 19.93 -3.45
N GLU A 103 -9.40 19.97 -4.75
CA GLU A 103 -8.93 18.82 -5.52
C GLU A 103 -7.51 18.42 -5.14
N GLU A 104 -6.60 19.39 -5.03
CA GLU A 104 -5.23 19.15 -4.54
C GLU A 104 -5.24 18.54 -3.14
N ALA A 105 -6.06 19.06 -2.23
CA ALA A 105 -6.17 18.54 -0.88
C ALA A 105 -6.70 17.09 -0.87
N ALA A 106 -7.74 16.80 -1.65
CA ALA A 106 -8.27 15.44 -1.76
C ALA A 106 -7.22 14.44 -2.25
N PHE A 107 -6.44 14.82 -3.27
CA PHE A 107 -5.34 14.00 -3.79
C PHE A 107 -4.22 13.80 -2.75
N LEU A 108 -3.76 14.90 -2.12
CA LEU A 108 -2.71 14.83 -1.10
C LEU A 108 -3.16 14.02 0.12
N GLY A 109 -4.44 14.11 0.48
CA GLY A 109 -5.04 13.27 1.52
C GLY A 109 -4.90 11.80 1.20
N ALA A 110 -5.33 11.37 0.02
CA ALA A 110 -5.21 9.98 -0.44
C ALA A 110 -3.73 9.54 -0.53
N LYS A 111 -2.85 10.40 -1.04
CA LYS A 111 -1.41 10.15 -1.13
C LYS A 111 -0.75 9.95 0.25
N CYS A 112 -1.23 10.62 1.29
CA CYS A 112 -0.75 10.40 2.65
C CYS A 112 -0.96 8.95 3.10
N PHE A 113 -2.15 8.37 2.85
CA PHE A 113 -2.44 6.97 3.17
C PHE A 113 -1.60 6.01 2.31
N TYR A 114 -1.40 6.31 1.01
CA TYR A 114 -0.47 5.55 0.17
C TYR A 114 0.94 5.49 0.80
N THR A 115 1.47 6.61 1.27
CA THR A 115 2.80 6.70 1.87
C THR A 115 2.92 5.85 3.15
N LYS A 116 1.81 5.60 3.85
CA LYS A 116 1.77 4.75 5.05
C LYS A 116 1.63 3.27 4.74
N SER A 117 1.33 2.89 3.49
CA SER A 117 1.22 1.49 3.09
C SER A 117 2.55 0.74 3.30
N PRO A 118 2.58 -0.33 4.12
CA PRO A 118 3.81 -1.03 4.46
C PRO A 118 4.33 -1.91 3.31
N ARG A 119 5.48 -2.54 3.50
CA ARG A 119 5.97 -3.57 2.58
C ARG A 119 4.99 -4.77 2.51
N TYR A 120 4.96 -5.48 1.39
CA TYR A 120 3.99 -6.56 1.11
C TYR A 120 3.95 -7.67 2.18
N SER A 121 5.06 -7.96 2.85
CA SER A 121 5.16 -9.05 3.84
C SER A 121 4.50 -8.75 5.19
N LEU A 122 4.15 -7.48 5.46
CA LEU A 122 3.48 -7.04 6.69
C LEU A 122 1.95 -7.07 6.52
N ASP A 123 1.22 -6.73 7.58
CA ASP A 123 -0.22 -6.48 7.50
C ASP A 123 -0.54 -5.40 6.47
N GLN A 124 -1.61 -5.57 5.70
CA GLN A 124 -1.97 -4.69 4.58
C GLN A 124 -3.20 -3.81 4.84
N THR A 125 -3.62 -3.68 6.09
CA THR A 125 -4.77 -2.83 6.48
C THR A 125 -4.61 -1.40 5.96
N ASP A 126 -3.42 -0.81 6.12
CA ASP A 126 -3.13 0.53 5.59
C ASP A 126 -3.11 0.58 4.05
N THR A 127 -2.74 -0.51 3.39
CA THR A 127 -2.77 -0.61 1.92
C THR A 127 -4.21 -0.59 1.40
N TYR A 128 -5.11 -1.36 2.02
CA TYR A 128 -6.53 -1.34 1.66
C TYR A 128 -7.16 0.02 1.91
N LYS A 129 -6.80 0.67 3.02
CA LYS A 129 -7.26 2.04 3.31
C LYS A 129 -6.76 3.04 2.27
N ALA A 130 -5.50 2.93 1.85
CA ALA A 130 -4.94 3.79 0.81
C ALA A 130 -5.67 3.59 -0.53
N LEU A 131 -5.98 2.34 -0.91
CA LEU A 131 -6.76 2.04 -2.11
C LEU A 131 -8.16 2.65 -2.04
N GLU A 132 -8.87 2.52 -0.90
CA GLU A 132 -10.18 3.15 -0.67
C GLU A 132 -10.12 4.67 -0.88
N LYS A 133 -9.10 5.34 -0.32
CA LYS A 133 -8.95 6.80 -0.43
C LYS A 133 -8.60 7.25 -1.84
N LEU A 134 -7.72 6.51 -2.54
CA LEU A 134 -7.39 6.78 -3.94
C LEU A 134 -8.59 6.53 -4.85
N GLN A 135 -9.37 5.46 -4.63
CA GLN A 135 -10.58 5.20 -5.42
C GLN A 135 -11.62 6.30 -5.21
N SER A 136 -11.85 6.72 -3.97
CA SER A 136 -12.73 7.85 -3.66
C SER A 136 -12.32 9.14 -4.37
N PHE A 137 -11.00 9.41 -4.45
CA PHE A 137 -10.49 10.54 -5.21
C PHE A 137 -10.79 10.39 -6.72
N ILE A 138 -10.50 9.22 -7.30
CA ILE A 138 -10.72 8.93 -8.72
C ILE A 138 -12.18 9.10 -9.11
N ASP A 139 -13.10 8.57 -8.29
CA ASP A 139 -14.54 8.65 -8.52
C ASP A 139 -15.08 10.08 -8.40
N THR A 140 -14.51 10.87 -7.46
CA THR A 140 -14.95 12.24 -7.22
C THR A 140 -14.41 13.23 -8.27
N TYR A 141 -13.18 12.99 -8.77
CA TYR A 141 -12.47 13.90 -9.67
C TYR A 141 -11.98 13.21 -10.97
N PRO A 142 -12.89 12.67 -11.80
CA PRO A 142 -12.51 11.85 -12.96
C PRO A 142 -11.77 12.63 -14.07
N LYS A 143 -11.76 13.96 -14.01
CA LYS A 143 -11.06 14.84 -14.96
C LYS A 143 -9.88 15.58 -14.34
N SER A 144 -9.44 15.15 -13.18
CA SER A 144 -8.34 15.77 -12.44
C SER A 144 -7.00 15.63 -13.14
N ASP A 145 -6.16 16.68 -13.08
CA ASP A 145 -4.77 16.61 -13.52
C ASP A 145 -3.94 15.63 -12.67
N TYR A 146 -4.42 15.26 -11.48
CA TYR A 146 -3.79 14.24 -10.63
C TYR A 146 -4.17 12.80 -10.99
N MET A 147 -5.12 12.56 -11.92
CA MET A 147 -5.58 11.22 -12.31
C MET A 147 -4.45 10.28 -12.76
N PRO A 148 -3.49 10.70 -13.63
CA PRO A 148 -2.39 9.81 -14.01
C PRO A 148 -1.59 9.32 -12.80
N MET A 149 -1.32 10.23 -11.86
CA MET A 149 -0.59 9.87 -10.63
C MET A 149 -1.43 8.96 -9.73
N ALA A 150 -2.71 9.26 -9.53
CA ALA A 150 -3.59 8.42 -8.71
C ALA A 150 -3.66 6.99 -9.23
N ASN A 151 -3.79 6.80 -10.56
CA ASN A 151 -3.78 5.48 -11.19
C ASN A 151 -2.44 4.74 -11.00
N VAL A 152 -1.31 5.43 -11.06
CA VAL A 152 0.00 4.84 -10.77
C VAL A 152 0.05 4.33 -9.33
N LEU A 153 -0.40 5.15 -8.36
CA LEU A 153 -0.40 4.77 -6.94
C LEU A 153 -1.33 3.57 -6.68
N VAL A 154 -2.53 3.53 -7.30
CA VAL A 154 -3.44 2.38 -7.22
C VAL A 154 -2.78 1.13 -7.77
N LYS A 155 -2.14 1.22 -8.94
CA LYS A 155 -1.44 0.09 -9.54
C LYS A 155 -0.34 -0.46 -8.64
N GLU A 156 0.49 0.41 -8.06
CA GLU A 156 1.58 0.00 -7.15
C GLU A 156 1.04 -0.72 -5.89
N LEU A 157 -0.06 -0.23 -5.32
CA LEU A 157 -0.70 -0.89 -4.17
C LEU A 157 -1.31 -2.24 -4.55
N THR A 158 -1.96 -2.33 -5.72
CA THR A 158 -2.53 -3.58 -6.24
C THR A 158 -1.43 -4.60 -6.52
N ASP A 159 -0.33 -4.20 -7.18
CA ASP A 159 0.84 -5.04 -7.43
C ASP A 159 1.47 -5.56 -6.11
N LYS A 160 1.41 -4.76 -5.04
CA LYS A 160 1.87 -5.15 -3.70
C LYS A 160 0.99 -6.23 -3.08
N LEU A 161 -0.34 -6.10 -3.18
CA LEU A 161 -1.29 -7.09 -2.68
C LEU A 161 -1.19 -8.39 -3.47
N GLU A 162 -1.09 -8.31 -4.80
CA GLU A 162 -0.87 -9.45 -5.68
C GLU A 162 0.41 -10.20 -5.29
N LYS A 163 1.52 -9.48 -5.08
CA LYS A 163 2.78 -10.08 -4.63
C LYS A 163 2.59 -10.79 -3.29
N LYS A 164 1.91 -10.18 -2.34
CA LYS A 164 1.64 -10.82 -1.04
C LYS A 164 0.87 -12.12 -1.19
N ALA A 165 -0.21 -12.12 -1.98
CA ALA A 165 -1.03 -13.28 -2.22
C ALA A 165 -0.22 -14.42 -2.86
N PHE A 166 0.61 -14.08 -3.86
CA PHE A 166 1.50 -15.04 -4.51
C PHE A 166 2.54 -15.65 -3.54
N GLU A 167 3.22 -14.82 -2.74
CA GLU A 167 4.23 -15.32 -1.79
C GLU A 167 3.60 -16.21 -0.71
N ILE A 168 2.37 -15.94 -0.29
CA ILE A 168 1.60 -16.81 0.59
C ILE A 168 1.33 -18.15 -0.10
N ALA A 169 0.84 -18.15 -1.34
CA ALA A 169 0.55 -19.38 -2.10
C ALA A 169 1.82 -20.22 -2.31
N LYS A 170 2.93 -19.58 -2.63
CA LYS A 170 4.25 -20.22 -2.75
C LYS A 170 4.72 -20.84 -1.43
N GLN A 171 4.52 -20.14 -0.32
CA GLN A 171 4.87 -20.66 1.01
C GLN A 171 4.05 -21.91 1.35
N TYR A 172 2.74 -21.92 1.09
CA TYR A 172 1.90 -23.10 1.29
C TYR A 172 2.39 -24.30 0.46
N ASN A 173 2.76 -24.10 -0.81
CA ASN A 173 3.35 -25.16 -1.64
C ASN A 173 4.63 -25.70 -0.97
N SER A 174 5.55 -24.84 -0.54
CA SER A 174 6.85 -25.26 0.01
C SER A 174 6.78 -26.08 1.31
N ILE A 175 5.69 -25.98 2.07
CA ILE A 175 5.51 -26.68 3.34
C ILE A 175 4.50 -27.84 3.27
N ALA A 176 3.86 -28.03 2.11
CA ALA A 176 2.79 -29.02 1.90
C ALA A 176 3.22 -30.43 2.26
N GLU A 177 4.37 -30.86 1.81
CA GLU A 177 4.91 -32.20 2.06
C GLU A 177 5.22 -32.42 3.55
N TYR A 178 5.83 -31.43 4.20
CA TYR A 178 6.18 -31.50 5.62
C TYR A 178 4.96 -31.69 6.50
N TYR A 179 3.87 -30.94 6.25
CA TYR A 179 2.61 -31.04 7.01
C TYR A 179 1.67 -32.13 6.47
N ARG A 180 1.99 -32.75 5.32
CA ARG A 180 1.12 -33.69 4.58
C ARG A 180 -0.28 -33.11 4.30
N ASP A 181 -0.37 -31.81 4.16
CA ASP A 181 -1.57 -31.10 3.74
C ASP A 181 -1.38 -30.50 2.34
N PHE A 182 -1.90 -31.19 1.35
CA PHE A 182 -1.87 -30.76 -0.04
C PHE A 182 -3.13 -30.00 -0.47
N ASN A 183 -4.23 -30.09 0.30
CA ASN A 183 -5.48 -29.42 -0.04
C ASN A 183 -5.39 -27.90 0.16
N ALA A 184 -4.75 -27.47 1.26
CA ALA A 184 -4.60 -26.04 1.54
C ALA A 184 -3.82 -25.30 0.44
N PRO A 185 -2.62 -25.74 -0.01
CA PRO A 185 -1.90 -25.06 -1.10
C PRO A 185 -2.65 -25.10 -2.43
N ILE A 186 -3.32 -26.21 -2.80
CA ILE A 186 -4.14 -26.29 -4.01
C ILE A 186 -5.22 -25.21 -3.97
N LYS A 187 -5.96 -25.11 -2.87
CA LYS A 187 -7.03 -24.11 -2.70
C LYS A 187 -6.49 -22.68 -2.74
N VAL A 188 -5.38 -22.39 -2.08
CA VAL A 188 -4.77 -21.04 -2.07
C VAL A 188 -4.29 -20.65 -3.46
N LEU A 189 -3.70 -21.59 -4.23
CA LEU A 189 -3.26 -21.35 -5.61
C LEU A 189 -4.45 -21.13 -6.55
N ASP A 190 -5.56 -21.88 -6.36
CA ASP A 190 -6.79 -21.68 -7.13
C ASP A 190 -7.40 -20.31 -6.88
N ILE A 191 -7.48 -19.88 -5.61
CA ILE A 191 -7.96 -18.54 -5.24
C ILE A 191 -7.05 -17.48 -5.86
N PHE A 192 -5.72 -17.61 -5.74
CA PHE A 192 -4.78 -16.67 -6.32
C PHE A 192 -4.96 -16.52 -7.84
N LEU A 193 -5.07 -17.63 -8.57
CA LEU A 193 -5.27 -17.62 -10.02
C LEU A 193 -6.62 -17.05 -10.45
N ALA A 194 -7.66 -17.22 -9.61
CA ALA A 194 -8.99 -16.66 -9.85
C ALA A 194 -9.03 -15.15 -9.56
N ASP A 195 -8.42 -14.69 -8.47
CA ASP A 195 -8.41 -13.28 -8.06
C ASP A 195 -7.49 -12.43 -8.94
N TYR A 196 -6.42 -13.02 -9.49
CA TYR A 196 -5.43 -12.34 -10.31
C TYR A 196 -5.25 -12.99 -11.70
N PRO A 197 -6.28 -12.99 -12.58
CA PRO A 197 -6.25 -13.72 -13.87
C PRO A 197 -5.14 -13.24 -14.81
N GLY A 198 -4.75 -11.95 -14.71
CA GLY A 198 -3.69 -11.31 -15.49
C GLY A 198 -2.31 -11.27 -14.82
N THR A 199 -2.13 -12.02 -13.76
CA THR A 199 -0.92 -11.98 -12.93
C THR A 199 0.37 -12.29 -13.71
N LYS A 200 1.42 -11.53 -13.41
CA LYS A 200 2.78 -11.85 -13.88
C LYS A 200 3.36 -13.13 -13.25
N TYR A 201 2.77 -13.60 -12.16
CA TYR A 201 3.16 -14.84 -11.46
C TYR A 201 2.40 -16.07 -11.96
N LYS A 202 1.64 -15.98 -13.05
CA LYS A 202 0.76 -17.06 -13.53
C LYS A 202 1.52 -18.35 -13.86
N GLU A 203 2.67 -18.24 -14.49
CA GLU A 203 3.53 -19.39 -14.80
C GLU A 203 3.97 -20.11 -13.51
N ASP A 204 4.49 -19.34 -12.54
CA ASP A 204 4.93 -19.88 -11.27
C ASP A 204 3.77 -20.53 -10.49
N ALA A 205 2.62 -19.88 -10.44
CA ALA A 205 1.45 -20.39 -9.73
C ALA A 205 0.90 -21.68 -10.38
N LEU A 206 0.87 -21.76 -11.70
CA LEU A 206 0.47 -22.99 -12.41
C LEU A 206 1.45 -24.12 -12.16
N TYR A 207 2.76 -23.85 -12.15
CA TYR A 207 3.75 -24.86 -11.82
C TYR A 207 3.63 -25.33 -10.37
N TYR A 208 3.50 -24.43 -9.40
CA TYR A 208 3.31 -24.83 -8.00
C TYR A 208 2.03 -25.62 -7.77
N LYS A 209 0.95 -25.29 -8.48
CA LYS A 209 -0.28 -26.08 -8.44
C LYS A 209 -0.07 -27.48 -9.00
N PHE A 210 0.60 -27.63 -10.14
CA PHE A 210 0.96 -28.91 -10.72
C PHE A 210 1.84 -29.71 -9.76
N ASP A 211 2.92 -29.13 -9.24
CA ASP A 211 3.84 -29.78 -8.31
C ASP A 211 3.11 -30.26 -7.03
N THR A 212 2.24 -29.41 -6.45
CA THR A 212 1.43 -29.81 -5.30
C THR A 212 0.51 -31.00 -5.61
N LEU A 213 -0.16 -31.00 -6.77
CA LEU A 213 -1.04 -32.11 -7.19
C LEU A 213 -0.25 -33.38 -7.44
N TYR A 214 0.95 -33.29 -8.04
CA TYR A 214 1.86 -34.42 -8.22
C TYR A 214 2.28 -35.01 -6.86
N GLN A 215 2.76 -34.20 -5.93
CA GLN A 215 3.12 -34.66 -4.58
C GLN A 215 1.91 -35.26 -3.85
N TYR A 216 0.73 -34.66 -4.02
CA TYR A 216 -0.51 -35.18 -3.43
C TYR A 216 -0.86 -36.57 -3.98
N ALA A 217 -0.69 -36.79 -5.27
CA ALA A 217 -0.94 -38.08 -5.89
C ALA A 217 0.03 -39.14 -5.38
N LEU A 218 1.34 -38.86 -5.32
CA LEU A 218 2.35 -39.81 -4.84
C LEU A 218 2.14 -40.22 -3.36
N ASN A 219 1.68 -39.29 -2.54
CA ASN A 219 1.41 -39.51 -1.10
C ASN A 219 -0.02 -40.02 -0.82
N SER A 220 -0.70 -40.54 -1.84
CA SER A 220 -2.10 -40.99 -1.71
C SER A 220 -2.22 -42.49 -1.45
N VAL A 221 -3.32 -42.89 -0.78
CA VAL A 221 -3.76 -44.26 -0.73
C VAL A 221 -4.21 -44.72 -2.12
N ASP A 222 -4.07 -46.03 -2.42
CA ASP A 222 -4.34 -46.58 -3.75
C ASP A 222 -5.73 -46.24 -4.30
N SER A 223 -6.77 -46.28 -3.44
CA SER A 223 -8.14 -45.95 -3.83
C SER A 223 -8.37 -44.54 -4.34
N LYS A 224 -7.44 -43.60 -4.10
CA LYS A 224 -7.50 -42.21 -4.53
C LYS A 224 -6.36 -41.82 -5.48
N LYS A 225 -5.37 -42.68 -5.63
CA LYS A 225 -4.13 -42.35 -6.32
C LYS A 225 -4.36 -42.10 -7.82
N GLN A 226 -5.14 -42.97 -8.49
CA GLN A 226 -5.45 -42.84 -9.92
C GLN A 226 -6.13 -41.52 -10.24
N GLU A 227 -7.17 -41.12 -9.49
CA GLU A 227 -7.88 -39.87 -9.65
C GLU A 227 -6.92 -38.67 -9.51
N ARG A 228 -6.04 -38.70 -8.49
CA ARG A 228 -5.10 -37.63 -8.19
C ARG A 228 -3.98 -37.53 -9.19
N LEU A 229 -3.47 -38.66 -9.71
CA LEU A 229 -2.51 -38.66 -10.82
C LEU A 229 -3.11 -38.04 -12.10
N THR A 230 -4.38 -38.35 -12.41
CA THR A 230 -5.10 -37.76 -13.52
C THR A 230 -5.22 -36.24 -13.35
N ASN A 231 -5.56 -35.77 -12.14
CA ASN A 231 -5.64 -34.34 -11.85
C ASN A 231 -4.27 -33.64 -11.98
N ALA A 232 -3.20 -34.30 -11.54
CA ALA A 232 -1.83 -33.78 -11.72
C ALA A 232 -1.46 -33.68 -13.22
N LYS A 233 -1.79 -34.69 -14.03
CA LYS A 233 -1.60 -34.65 -15.49
C LYS A 233 -2.32 -33.48 -16.15
N MET A 234 -3.59 -33.25 -15.80
CA MET A 234 -4.38 -32.11 -16.29
C MET A 234 -3.75 -30.75 -15.90
N ALA A 235 -3.17 -30.65 -14.69
CA ALA A 235 -2.47 -29.45 -14.28
C ALA A 235 -1.16 -29.22 -15.06
N TYR A 236 -0.41 -30.27 -15.37
CA TYR A 236 0.72 -30.20 -16.29
C TYR A 236 0.29 -29.67 -17.65
N GLU A 237 -0.75 -30.25 -18.25
CA GLU A 237 -1.28 -29.83 -19.55
C GLU A 237 -1.68 -28.35 -19.53
N THR A 238 -2.26 -27.89 -18.43
CA THR A 238 -2.64 -26.47 -18.22
C THR A 238 -1.40 -25.56 -18.20
N LEU A 239 -0.32 -25.95 -17.52
CA LEU A 239 0.94 -25.23 -17.50
C LEU A 239 1.56 -25.13 -18.90
N ILE A 240 1.65 -26.28 -19.62
CA ILE A 240 2.26 -26.32 -20.95
C ILE A 240 1.40 -25.58 -22.00
N LYS A 241 0.07 -25.64 -21.89
CA LYS A 241 -0.82 -24.85 -22.73
C LYS A 241 -0.67 -23.34 -22.50
N PHE A 242 -0.42 -22.92 -21.26
CA PHE A 242 -0.12 -21.54 -20.95
C PHE A 242 1.24 -21.11 -21.48
N ARG A 243 2.29 -21.93 -21.29
CA ARG A 243 3.65 -21.66 -21.75
C ARG A 243 4.38 -22.97 -22.05
N SER A 244 4.53 -23.26 -23.33
CA SER A 244 5.17 -24.51 -23.78
C SER A 244 6.68 -24.57 -23.49
N ASP A 245 7.35 -23.40 -23.42
CA ASP A 245 8.77 -23.19 -23.10
C ASP A 245 8.99 -22.69 -21.65
N THR A 246 8.13 -23.14 -20.75
CA THR A 246 8.20 -22.74 -19.32
C THR A 246 9.59 -23.02 -18.73
N LYS A 247 10.07 -22.14 -17.87
CA LYS A 247 11.32 -22.33 -17.11
C LYS A 247 11.33 -23.60 -16.24
N TYR A 248 10.16 -24.19 -16.00
CA TYR A 248 9.97 -25.42 -15.23
C TYR A 248 9.93 -26.67 -16.11
N LYS A 249 10.13 -26.56 -17.43
CA LYS A 249 9.91 -27.63 -18.42
C LYS A 249 10.59 -28.92 -18.04
N ASP A 250 11.90 -28.89 -17.78
CA ASP A 250 12.69 -30.09 -17.49
C ASP A 250 12.22 -30.82 -16.21
N THR A 251 11.82 -30.07 -15.20
CA THR A 251 11.32 -30.66 -13.94
C THR A 251 9.92 -31.20 -14.12
N ALA A 252 9.04 -30.45 -14.76
CA ALA A 252 7.67 -30.84 -15.01
C ALA A 252 7.56 -32.07 -15.92
N ASP A 253 8.43 -32.20 -16.93
CA ASP A 253 8.46 -33.35 -17.83
C ASP A 253 8.89 -34.63 -17.08
N LYS A 254 9.88 -34.55 -16.20
CA LYS A 254 10.29 -35.67 -15.35
C LYS A 254 9.16 -36.15 -14.45
N GLN A 255 8.42 -35.21 -13.83
CA GLN A 255 7.25 -35.50 -13.00
C GLN A 255 6.14 -36.12 -13.84
N LEU A 256 5.89 -35.63 -15.09
CA LEU A 256 4.92 -36.21 -16.00
C LEU A 256 5.26 -37.69 -16.34
N VAL A 257 6.51 -38.00 -16.65
CA VAL A 257 6.95 -39.37 -16.93
C VAL A 257 6.64 -40.30 -15.77
N GLU A 258 6.83 -39.84 -14.54
CA GLU A 258 6.49 -40.61 -13.36
C GLU A 258 4.98 -40.78 -13.19
N ILE A 259 4.19 -39.70 -13.39
CA ILE A 259 2.72 -39.77 -13.39
C ILE A 259 2.23 -40.83 -14.40
N GLU A 260 2.75 -40.80 -15.61
CA GLU A 260 2.34 -41.74 -16.68
C GLU A 260 2.71 -43.18 -16.38
N ARG A 261 3.91 -43.39 -15.82
CA ARG A 261 4.33 -44.71 -15.35
C ARG A 261 3.38 -45.28 -14.28
N GLU A 262 3.01 -44.48 -13.29
CA GLU A 262 2.10 -44.87 -12.25
C GLU A 262 0.65 -45.13 -12.77
N LEU A 263 0.18 -44.30 -13.72
CA LEU A 263 -1.14 -44.46 -14.34
C LEU A 263 -1.26 -45.76 -15.15
N THR A 264 -0.16 -46.24 -15.81
CA THR A 264 -0.16 -47.51 -16.54
C THR A 264 -0.46 -48.72 -15.67
N GLN A 265 -0.17 -48.67 -14.38
CA GLN A 265 -0.49 -49.73 -13.44
C GLN A 265 -2.01 -49.91 -13.24
N TYR A 266 -2.78 -48.83 -13.38
CA TYR A 266 -4.25 -48.84 -13.26
C TYR A 266 -4.96 -49.15 -14.58
N SER A 267 -4.26 -49.09 -15.72
CA SER A 267 -4.84 -49.43 -17.03
C SER A 267 -4.79 -50.93 -17.33
N ASN A 268 -3.97 -51.69 -16.56
CA ASN A 268 -3.74 -53.10 -16.76
C ASN A 268 -4.51 -54.00 -15.75
N ASN A 269 -5.32 -53.40 -14.88
CA ASN A 269 -6.24 -54.03 -13.97
C ASN A 269 -7.69 -53.74 -14.37
#